data_4d3bd7aaead287ffe8ee508fef4bbf7c
#
_entry.id   4d3bd7aaead287ffe8ee508fef4bbf7c
#
_cell.length_a   1.000
_cell.length_b   1.000
_cell.length_c   1.000
_cell.angle_alpha   90.00
_cell.angle_beta   90.00
_cell.angle_gamma   90.00
#
_symmetry.space_group_name_H-M   'P 1'
#
loop_
_entity.id
_entity.type
_entity.pdbx_description
1 polymer ?
#
loop_
_entity_poly.entity_id
_entity_poly.type
_entity_poly.pdbx_seq_one_letter_code
_entity_poly.pdbx_strand_id
1 'polypeptide(L)'
;DILSKYGIEKKGSTVQVEIWGTGKPRREFLYSEDMADACVFLLENRNFKDTYNENQKEIINTHINIGTGKDISIKELAELIKKIIGFKGNLVFNTDKPDGTMVKLTDPSKLHSLGWKHKVELEDGIKTMYKWYLSSK
;
A
#
# COMPACT_ATOMS: atom_id res chain seq x y z
N ASP A 1 24.01 -6.03 15.71
CA ASP A 1 22.62 -6.27 16.11
C ASP A 1 21.72 -6.24 14.87
N ILE A 2 20.87 -7.27 14.72
CA ILE A 2 19.91 -7.37 13.59
C ILE A 2 18.99 -6.15 13.53
N LEU A 3 18.52 -5.66 14.67
CA LEU A 3 17.60 -4.53 14.74
C LEU A 3 18.22 -3.24 14.19
N SER A 4 19.50 -2.99 14.45
CA SER A 4 20.19 -1.81 13.91
C SER A 4 20.24 -1.80 12.39
N LYS A 5 20.32 -2.97 11.73
CA LYS A 5 20.27 -3.07 10.27
C LYS A 5 18.94 -2.57 9.68
N TYR A 6 17.88 -2.62 10.48
CA TYR A 6 16.53 -2.15 10.09
C TYR A 6 16.20 -0.77 10.68
N GLY A 7 17.20 0.00 11.09
CA GLY A 7 17.01 1.34 11.64
C GLY A 7 16.31 1.37 12.99
N ILE A 8 16.35 0.27 13.76
CA ILE A 8 15.75 0.19 15.09
C ILE A 8 16.86 0.29 16.13
N GLU A 9 16.85 1.37 16.92
CA GLU A 9 17.85 1.65 17.93
C GLU A 9 17.23 1.93 19.29
N LYS A 10 17.91 1.49 20.35
CA LYS A 10 17.58 1.87 21.71
C LYS A 10 18.45 3.04 22.15
N LYS A 11 17.84 4.20 22.45
CA LYS A 11 18.51 5.38 23.03
C LYS A 11 18.01 5.61 24.45
N GLY A 12 18.83 5.21 25.41
CA GLY A 12 18.45 5.24 26.82
C GLY A 12 17.27 4.29 27.11
N SER A 13 16.15 4.82 27.61
CA SER A 13 14.91 4.08 27.86
C SER A 13 13.95 4.03 26.67
N THR A 14 14.24 4.74 25.58
CA THR A 14 13.33 4.89 24.43
C THR A 14 13.86 4.13 23.22
N VAL A 15 12.97 3.42 22.53
CA VAL A 15 13.26 2.81 21.22
C VAL A 15 12.94 3.82 20.13
N GLN A 16 13.80 3.92 19.12
CA GLN A 16 13.61 4.76 17.94
C GLN A 16 13.63 3.89 16.69
N VAL A 17 12.77 4.24 15.72
CA VAL A 17 12.73 3.66 14.40
C VAL A 17 13.11 4.73 13.39
N GLU A 18 14.19 4.49 12.65
CA GLU A 18 14.61 5.36 11.55
C GLU A 18 13.83 5.04 10.29
N ILE A 19 13.31 6.07 9.65
CA ILE A 19 12.64 6.03 8.35
C ILE A 19 13.46 6.86 7.36
N TRP A 20 13.81 6.28 6.22
CA TRP A 20 14.60 6.97 5.21
C TRP A 20 13.80 8.05 4.49
N GLY A 21 14.45 9.18 4.22
CA GLY A 21 13.88 10.33 3.53
C GLY A 21 13.06 11.23 4.43
N THR A 22 12.29 12.11 3.81
CA THR A 22 11.46 13.11 4.50
C THR A 22 10.11 12.56 4.97
N GLY A 23 9.72 11.39 4.50
CA GLY A 23 8.38 10.83 4.72
C GLY A 23 7.28 11.49 3.87
N LYS A 24 7.61 12.44 2.99
CA LYS A 24 6.67 13.11 2.08
C LYS A 24 6.17 12.25 0.91
N PRO A 25 7.00 11.33 0.33
CA PRO A 25 6.53 10.48 -0.76
C PRO A 25 5.23 9.77 -0.43
N ARG A 26 4.34 9.69 -1.41
CA ARG A 26 3.01 9.10 -1.28
C ARG A 26 2.94 7.76 -2.01
N ARG A 27 2.28 6.79 -1.40
CA ARG A 27 2.11 5.44 -1.93
C ARG A 27 0.70 4.95 -1.74
N GLU A 28 0.27 4.16 -2.69
CA GLU A 28 -0.96 3.39 -2.63
C GLU A 28 -0.68 2.02 -2.03
N PHE A 29 -1.60 1.54 -1.21
CA PHE A 29 -1.54 0.23 -0.58
C PHE A 29 -2.85 -0.51 -0.82
N LEU A 30 -2.76 -1.73 -1.33
CA LEU A 30 -3.90 -2.61 -1.53
C LEU A 30 -3.70 -3.86 -0.68
N TYR A 31 -4.76 -4.31 -0.03
CA TYR A 31 -4.75 -5.54 0.75
C TYR A 31 -4.57 -6.75 -0.18
N SER A 32 -3.73 -7.71 0.21
CA SER A 32 -3.32 -8.81 -0.67
C SER A 32 -4.48 -9.71 -1.09
N GLU A 33 -5.46 -9.93 -0.20
CA GLU A 33 -6.66 -10.71 -0.53
C GLU A 33 -7.55 -9.98 -1.54
N ASP A 34 -7.66 -8.65 -1.46
CA ASP A 34 -8.36 -7.84 -2.47
C ASP A 34 -7.65 -7.93 -3.83
N MET A 35 -6.31 -7.95 -3.86
CA MET A 35 -5.56 -8.16 -5.10
C MET A 35 -5.89 -9.51 -5.72
N ALA A 36 -5.92 -10.58 -4.91
CA ALA A 36 -6.25 -11.92 -5.36
C ALA A 36 -7.70 -12.01 -5.85
N ASP A 37 -8.65 -11.43 -5.10
CA ASP A 37 -10.07 -11.35 -5.46
C ASP A 37 -10.28 -10.61 -6.78
N ALA A 38 -9.55 -9.50 -7.03
CA ALA A 38 -9.60 -8.79 -8.30
C ALA A 38 -9.14 -9.66 -9.48
N CYS A 39 -8.05 -10.42 -9.30
CA CYS A 39 -7.55 -11.32 -10.34
C CYS A 39 -8.57 -12.41 -10.66
N VAL A 40 -9.15 -13.06 -9.65
CA VAL A 40 -10.19 -14.08 -9.83
C VAL A 40 -11.43 -13.49 -10.50
N PHE A 41 -11.91 -12.34 -10.01
CA PHE A 41 -13.04 -11.62 -10.62
C PHE A 41 -12.84 -11.37 -12.12
N LEU A 42 -11.66 -10.88 -12.52
CA LEU A 42 -11.36 -10.61 -13.93
C LEU A 42 -11.34 -11.89 -14.75
N LEU A 43 -10.72 -12.96 -14.25
CA LEU A 43 -10.63 -14.24 -14.95
C LEU A 43 -12.00 -14.90 -15.16
N GLU A 44 -12.90 -14.80 -14.19
CA GLU A 44 -14.20 -15.46 -14.22
C GLU A 44 -15.27 -14.63 -14.95
N ASN A 45 -15.17 -13.30 -14.92
CA ASN A 45 -16.29 -12.43 -15.32
C ASN A 45 -15.98 -11.53 -16.52
N ARG A 46 -14.73 -11.46 -17.01
CA ARG A 46 -14.35 -10.53 -18.08
C ARG A 46 -13.56 -11.22 -19.18
N ASN A 47 -13.78 -10.74 -20.41
CA ASN A 47 -13.06 -11.18 -21.60
C ASN A 47 -12.16 -10.07 -22.13
N PHE A 48 -11.24 -10.39 -23.01
CA PHE A 48 -10.34 -9.42 -23.64
C PHE A 48 -11.08 -8.24 -24.26
N LYS A 49 -12.23 -8.47 -24.93
CA LYS A 49 -13.07 -7.42 -25.52
C LYS A 49 -13.57 -6.38 -24.50
N ASP A 50 -13.68 -6.75 -23.21
CA ASP A 50 -14.12 -5.83 -22.16
C ASP A 50 -13.02 -4.86 -21.71
N THR A 51 -11.77 -5.08 -22.21
CA THR A 51 -10.60 -4.26 -21.80
C THR A 51 -10.32 -3.07 -22.68
N TYR A 52 -11.02 -2.92 -23.81
CA TYR A 52 -10.84 -1.81 -24.75
C TYR A 52 -12.19 -1.31 -25.29
N ASN A 53 -12.17 -0.17 -25.96
CA ASN A 53 -13.37 0.41 -26.57
C ASN A 53 -13.45 -0.05 -28.04
N GLU A 54 -14.48 -0.85 -28.37
CA GLU A 54 -14.72 -1.38 -29.73
C GLU A 54 -14.97 -0.29 -30.79
N ASN A 55 -15.34 0.95 -30.39
CA ASN A 55 -15.53 2.07 -31.29
C ASN A 55 -14.22 2.76 -31.72
N GLN A 56 -13.08 2.33 -31.18
CA GLN A 56 -11.77 2.85 -31.60
C GLN A 56 -11.23 2.09 -32.81
N LYS A 57 -10.52 2.81 -33.71
CA LYS A 57 -9.90 2.21 -34.90
C LYS A 57 -8.82 1.20 -34.56
N GLU A 58 -8.19 1.34 -33.41
CA GLU A 58 -7.08 0.49 -32.94
C GLU A 58 -7.37 -0.02 -31.53
N ILE A 59 -6.94 -1.23 -31.25
CA ILE A 59 -6.99 -1.83 -29.91
C ILE A 59 -5.81 -1.29 -29.11
N ILE A 60 -6.10 -0.36 -28.20
CA ILE A 60 -5.09 0.27 -27.32
C ILE A 60 -5.57 0.24 -25.87
N ASN A 61 -4.64 0.46 -24.93
CA ASN A 61 -4.93 0.58 -23.51
C ASN A 61 -5.68 -0.62 -22.91
N THR A 62 -5.30 -1.83 -23.30
CA THR A 62 -5.94 -3.08 -22.82
C THR A 62 -5.59 -3.44 -21.38
N HIS A 63 -4.57 -2.80 -20.79
CA HIS A 63 -4.17 -3.03 -19.40
C HIS A 63 -5.27 -2.59 -18.42
N ILE A 64 -5.31 -3.29 -17.27
CA ILE A 64 -6.20 -2.98 -16.15
C ILE A 64 -5.32 -2.73 -14.94
N ASN A 65 -5.41 -1.54 -14.34
CA ASN A 65 -4.76 -1.24 -13.09
C ASN A 65 -5.60 -1.80 -11.94
N ILE A 66 -4.96 -2.52 -11.03
CA ILE A 66 -5.58 -2.99 -9.79
C ILE A 66 -5.02 -2.15 -8.65
N GLY A 67 -5.88 -1.40 -7.98
CA GLY A 67 -5.51 -0.50 -6.91
C GLY A 67 -6.73 0.04 -6.19
N THR A 68 -6.49 0.89 -5.19
CA THR A 68 -7.55 1.55 -4.40
C THR A 68 -7.91 2.93 -4.95
N GLY A 69 -7.00 3.54 -5.72
CA GLY A 69 -7.11 4.94 -6.16
C GLY A 69 -6.86 5.95 -5.03
N LYS A 70 -6.35 5.50 -3.88
CA LYS A 70 -6.05 6.35 -2.72
C LYS A 70 -4.59 6.16 -2.31
N ASP A 71 -3.90 7.24 -2.03
CA ASP A 71 -2.54 7.21 -1.52
C ASP A 71 -2.44 7.82 -0.11
N ILE A 72 -1.32 7.53 0.55
CA ILE A 72 -0.96 8.07 1.86
C ILE A 72 0.53 8.39 1.86
N SER A 73 0.97 9.43 2.56
CA SER A 73 2.40 9.69 2.72
C SER A 73 3.05 8.63 3.62
N ILE A 74 4.35 8.40 3.40
CA ILE A 74 5.13 7.47 4.25
C ILE A 74 5.09 7.90 5.72
N LYS A 75 5.08 9.21 5.98
CA LYS A 75 4.94 9.74 7.36
C LYS A 75 3.59 9.38 7.97
N GLU A 76 2.49 9.65 7.27
CA GLU A 76 1.14 9.33 7.75
C GLU A 76 0.97 7.82 7.96
N LEU A 77 1.51 7.00 7.04
CA LEU A 77 1.50 5.55 7.17
C LEU A 77 2.24 5.08 8.43
N ALA A 78 3.44 5.62 8.66
CA ALA A 78 4.25 5.25 9.82
C ALA A 78 3.55 5.62 11.13
N GLU A 79 2.92 6.80 11.20
CA GLU A 79 2.13 7.21 12.37
C GLU A 79 0.87 6.34 12.55
N LEU A 80 0.21 5.96 11.47
CA LEU A 80 -0.94 5.05 11.52
C LEU A 80 -0.54 3.68 12.07
N ILE A 81 0.55 3.10 11.56
CA ILE A 81 1.08 1.81 12.05
C ILE A 81 1.46 1.95 13.53
N LYS A 82 2.22 2.99 13.89
CA LYS A 82 2.61 3.28 15.28
C LYS A 82 1.40 3.30 16.22
N LYS A 83 0.32 3.96 15.81
CA LYS A 83 -0.94 4.04 16.57
C LYS A 83 -1.58 2.65 16.73
N ILE A 84 -1.70 1.89 15.64
CA ILE A 84 -2.38 0.59 15.64
C ILE A 84 -1.66 -0.43 16.52
N ILE A 85 -0.31 -0.50 16.41
CA ILE A 85 0.49 -1.45 17.20
C ILE A 85 0.77 -0.98 18.64
N GLY A 86 0.40 0.27 18.98
CA GLY A 86 0.64 0.84 20.30
C GLY A 86 2.11 1.14 20.60
N PHE A 87 2.95 1.36 19.58
CA PHE A 87 4.38 1.63 19.74
C PHE A 87 4.61 2.98 20.44
N LYS A 88 5.32 2.97 21.56
CA LYS A 88 5.58 4.14 22.40
C LYS A 88 6.91 4.85 22.11
N GLY A 89 7.71 4.30 21.20
CA GLY A 89 8.98 4.89 20.79
C GLY A 89 8.84 6.06 19.83
N ASN A 90 9.95 6.50 19.27
CA ASN A 90 10.02 7.63 18.34
C ASN A 90 10.18 7.15 16.90
N LEU A 91 9.56 7.88 15.97
CA LEU A 91 9.86 7.81 14.53
C LEU A 91 10.81 8.95 14.19
N VAL A 92 11.91 8.64 13.52
CA VAL A 92 12.94 9.60 13.13
C VAL A 92 13.14 9.51 11.63
N PHE A 93 12.99 10.65 10.93
CA PHE A 93 13.17 10.71 9.49
C PHE A 93 14.61 11.09 9.15
N ASN A 94 15.32 10.19 8.46
CA ASN A 94 16.69 10.42 8.02
C ASN A 94 16.71 11.09 6.65
N THR A 95 16.82 12.43 6.65
CA THR A 95 16.83 13.24 5.43
C THR A 95 18.14 13.18 4.64
N ASP A 96 19.19 12.56 5.18
CA ASP A 96 20.42 12.28 4.43
C ASP A 96 20.23 11.14 3.43
N LYS A 97 19.13 10.38 3.58
CA LYS A 97 18.71 9.39 2.61
C LYS A 97 17.72 10.01 1.62
N PRO A 98 17.82 9.65 0.32
CA PRO A 98 16.98 10.25 -0.69
C PRO A 98 15.51 9.81 -0.53
N ASP A 99 14.61 10.72 -0.85
CA ASP A 99 13.23 10.38 -1.13
C ASP A 99 13.16 9.61 -2.47
N GLY A 100 12.28 8.64 -2.55
CA GLY A 100 11.93 8.03 -3.84
C GLY A 100 10.96 8.94 -4.64
N THR A 101 10.42 8.40 -5.74
CA THR A 101 9.36 9.08 -6.53
C THR A 101 8.28 9.64 -5.61
N MET A 102 7.92 10.92 -5.78
CA MET A 102 7.02 11.62 -4.84
C MET A 102 5.63 11.02 -4.79
N VAL A 103 5.06 10.64 -5.94
CA VAL A 103 3.72 10.04 -6.00
C VAL A 103 3.77 8.79 -6.87
N LYS A 104 3.21 7.68 -6.36
CA LYS A 104 2.88 6.47 -7.12
C LYS A 104 1.45 6.09 -6.76
N LEU A 105 0.54 6.44 -7.64
CA LEU A 105 -0.89 6.18 -7.53
C LEU A 105 -1.38 5.59 -8.84
N THR A 106 -2.18 4.54 -8.77
CA THR A 106 -2.83 3.97 -9.95
C THR A 106 -4.18 4.63 -10.19
N ASP A 107 -4.65 4.59 -11.43
CA ASP A 107 -6.03 4.89 -11.77
C ASP A 107 -6.81 3.58 -11.95
N PRO A 108 -7.64 3.16 -10.99
CA PRO A 108 -8.44 1.94 -11.05
C PRO A 108 -9.80 2.15 -11.72
N SER A 109 -10.07 3.29 -12.37
CA SER A 109 -11.39 3.63 -12.92
C SER A 109 -11.92 2.59 -13.90
N LYS A 110 -11.04 2.01 -14.74
CA LYS A 110 -11.41 0.93 -15.66
C LYS A 110 -11.89 -0.31 -14.89
N LEU A 111 -11.15 -0.75 -13.87
CA LEU A 111 -11.54 -1.89 -13.03
C LEU A 111 -12.87 -1.64 -12.32
N HIS A 112 -13.06 -0.42 -11.81
CA HIS A 112 -14.33 -0.02 -11.19
C HIS A 112 -15.50 -0.08 -12.18
N SER A 113 -15.29 0.38 -13.42
CA SER A 113 -16.32 0.31 -14.48
C SER A 113 -16.66 -1.12 -14.89
N LEU A 114 -15.69 -2.04 -14.75
CA LEU A 114 -15.88 -3.48 -14.95
C LEU A 114 -16.61 -4.16 -13.77
N GLY A 115 -16.88 -3.46 -12.68
CA GLY A 115 -17.71 -3.91 -11.58
C GLY A 115 -16.97 -4.40 -10.33
N TRP A 116 -15.65 -4.22 -10.23
CA TRP A 116 -14.89 -4.59 -9.05
C TRP A 116 -14.33 -3.37 -8.30
N LYS A 117 -14.34 -3.43 -6.97
CA LYS A 117 -13.70 -2.47 -6.07
C LYS A 117 -13.10 -3.20 -4.88
N HIS A 118 -12.02 -2.68 -4.32
CA HIS A 118 -11.45 -3.18 -3.07
C HIS A 118 -12.47 -3.12 -1.92
N LYS A 119 -12.32 -4.03 -0.97
CA LYS A 119 -13.23 -4.20 0.19
C LYS A 119 -12.57 -3.78 1.49
N VAL A 120 -11.24 -3.88 1.58
CA VAL A 120 -10.47 -3.66 2.81
C VAL A 120 -9.76 -2.32 2.74
N GLU A 121 -10.14 -1.39 3.62
CA GLU A 121 -9.44 -0.12 3.76
C GLU A 121 -8.08 -0.31 4.47
N LEU A 122 -7.14 0.60 4.23
CA LEU A 122 -5.75 0.49 4.70
C LEU A 122 -5.65 0.25 6.22
N GLU A 123 -6.40 1.00 7.02
CA GLU A 123 -6.35 0.86 8.48
C GLU A 123 -6.80 -0.53 8.93
N ASP A 124 -7.84 -1.07 8.34
CA ASP A 124 -8.37 -2.40 8.69
C ASP A 124 -7.45 -3.52 8.21
N GLY A 125 -6.83 -3.35 7.03
CA GLY A 125 -5.80 -4.26 6.54
C GLY A 125 -4.60 -4.34 7.49
N ILE A 126 -4.10 -3.19 7.97
CA ILE A 126 -2.98 -3.16 8.94
C ILE A 126 -3.38 -3.84 10.26
N LYS A 127 -4.59 -3.57 10.78
CA LYS A 127 -5.09 -4.23 12.01
C LYS A 127 -5.17 -5.75 11.84
N THR A 128 -5.66 -6.23 10.70
CA THR A 128 -5.77 -7.64 10.38
C THR A 128 -4.41 -8.31 10.29
N MET A 129 -3.46 -7.69 9.58
CA MET A 129 -2.08 -8.19 9.49
C MET A 129 -1.39 -8.23 10.86
N TYR A 130 -1.60 -7.22 11.69
CA TYR A 130 -1.01 -7.18 13.02
C TYR A 130 -1.57 -8.28 13.94
N LYS A 131 -2.89 -8.53 13.90
CA LYS A 131 -3.52 -9.65 14.62
C LYS A 131 -2.96 -11.00 14.17
N TRP A 132 -2.85 -11.21 12.85
CA TRP A 132 -2.25 -12.42 12.30
C TRP A 132 -0.81 -12.60 12.77
N TYR A 133 0.01 -11.55 12.72
CA TYR A 133 1.39 -11.59 13.21
C TYR A 133 1.48 -12.00 14.68
N LEU A 134 0.58 -11.49 15.54
CA LEU A 134 0.56 -11.84 16.95
C LEU A 134 0.13 -13.30 17.19
N SER A 135 -0.77 -13.84 16.36
CA SER A 135 -1.25 -15.21 16.49
C SER A 135 -0.29 -16.26 15.91
N SER A 136 0.66 -15.84 15.06
CA SER A 136 1.65 -16.71 14.43
C SER A 136 2.98 -16.84 15.20
N LYS A 137 3.07 -16.22 16.37
CA LYS A 137 4.19 -16.32 17.33
C LYS A 137 3.87 -17.27 18.45
#